data_5612a2caed10b9d352bdef63d38bc124
#
_entry.id   5612a2caed10b9d352bdef63d38bc124
#
_cell.length_a   1.000
_cell.length_b   1.000
_cell.length_c   1.000
_cell.angle_alpha   90.00
_cell.angle_beta   90.00
_cell.angle_gamma   90.00
#
_symmetry.space_group_name_H-M   'P 1'
#
loop_
_entity.id
_entity.type
_entity.pdbx_description
1 polymer ?
#
loop_
_entity_poly.entity_id
_entity_poly.type
_entity_poly.pdbx_seq_one_letter_code
_entity_poly.pdbx_strand_id
1 'polypeptide(L)'
;FYDNYSPNLTKPNTSLSPLDVISIQLNSLQRNNIPFKDAGIEQVWEFAHPNNKKITGPLKKFKIMIYSESYKMLIKHENSEITILSENLNTSIYKVFILSSNKKKYYYIWQIEKVKKEGNLKNCWMTTSVSGPEYLGEVI
;
A
#
# COMPACT_ATOMS: atom_id res chain seq x y z
N PHE A 1 1.65 -17.44 -25.42
CA PHE A 1 1.99 -17.31 -24.79
C PHE A 1 1.99 -16.49 -24.10
N TYR A 2 1.99 -16.08 -24.00
CA TYR A 2 2.18 -15.47 -23.20
C TYR A 2 1.35 -14.84 -22.55
N ASP A 3 0.71 -14.83 -22.61
CA ASP A 3 -0.23 -14.53 -22.01
C ASP A 3 -0.60 -15.11 -20.90
N ASN A 4 -0.28 -16.14 -20.97
CA ASN A 4 -0.31 -16.82 -19.82
C ASN A 4 0.61 -16.30 -18.89
N TYR A 5 1.32 -15.30 -19.22
CA TYR A 5 2.21 -14.69 -18.36
C TYR A 5 1.43 -13.81 -17.45
N SER A 6 1.21 -14.28 -16.25
CA SER A 6 0.63 -13.52 -15.24
C SER A 6 1.74 -13.00 -14.42
N PRO A 7 1.75 -11.73 -14.08
CA PRO A 7 2.75 -11.18 -13.20
C PRO A 7 2.68 -11.84 -11.84
N ASN A 8 3.83 -12.13 -11.29
CA ASN A 8 3.91 -12.70 -9.98
C ASN A 8 3.80 -11.63 -8.91
N LEU A 9 2.57 -11.26 -8.59
CA LEU A 9 2.34 -10.38 -7.45
C LEU A 9 2.54 -11.18 -6.16
N THR A 10 3.11 -10.53 -5.16
CA THR A 10 3.24 -11.13 -3.84
C THR A 10 1.86 -11.22 -3.22
N LYS A 11 1.54 -12.37 -2.66
CA LYS A 11 0.24 -12.60 -2.04
C LYS A 11 0.35 -12.49 -0.52
N PRO A 12 -0.70 -12.05 0.15
CA PRO A 12 -0.72 -12.09 1.63
C PRO A 12 -0.50 -13.51 2.12
N ASN A 13 0.33 -13.65 3.14
CA ASN A 13 0.55 -14.94 3.79
C ASN A 13 0.99 -14.68 5.23
N THR A 14 0.89 -15.70 6.07
CA THR A 14 1.11 -15.55 7.51
C THR A 14 2.55 -15.34 7.90
N SER A 15 3.50 -15.56 6.98
CA SER A 15 4.92 -15.33 7.28
C SER A 15 5.35 -13.89 7.14
N LEU A 16 4.51 -13.03 6.54
CA LEU A 16 4.83 -11.62 6.36
C LEU A 16 4.44 -10.81 7.59
N SER A 17 5.39 -10.03 8.12
CA SER A 17 5.15 -9.13 9.24
C SER A 17 4.41 -7.86 8.74
N PRO A 18 3.85 -7.05 9.65
CA PRO A 18 3.27 -5.76 9.23
C PRO A 18 4.27 -4.89 8.48
N LEU A 19 5.53 -4.86 8.93
CA LEU A 19 6.56 -4.06 8.26
C LEU A 19 6.86 -4.59 6.87
N ASP A 20 6.87 -5.92 6.69
CA ASP A 20 7.03 -6.53 5.37
C ASP A 20 5.91 -6.08 4.44
N VAL A 21 4.68 -6.12 4.94
CA VAL A 21 3.49 -5.78 4.15
C VAL A 21 3.52 -4.32 3.68
N ILE A 22 3.86 -3.40 4.58
CA ILE A 22 3.92 -1.99 4.18
C ILE A 22 5.10 -1.73 3.24
N SER A 23 6.24 -2.39 3.46
CA SER A 23 7.42 -2.24 2.59
C SER A 23 7.16 -2.74 1.18
N ILE A 24 6.47 -3.87 1.04
CA ILE A 24 6.08 -4.40 -0.27
C ILE A 24 5.22 -3.38 -1.01
N GLN A 25 4.25 -2.78 -0.32
CA GLN A 25 3.35 -1.81 -0.94
C GLN A 25 4.10 -0.56 -1.39
N LEU A 26 4.94 0.00 -0.52
CA LEU A 26 5.68 1.21 -0.87
C LEU A 26 6.68 0.99 -2.00
N ASN A 27 7.41 -0.12 -1.98
CA ASN A 27 8.35 -0.45 -3.04
C ASN A 27 7.63 -0.63 -4.37
N SER A 28 6.45 -1.22 -4.34
CA SER A 28 5.66 -1.44 -5.55
C SER A 28 5.12 -0.14 -6.14
N LEU A 29 4.67 0.77 -5.29
CA LEU A 29 4.19 2.08 -5.76
C LEU A 29 5.34 2.92 -6.31
N GLN A 30 6.54 2.78 -5.75
CA GLN A 30 7.72 3.47 -6.26
C GLN A 30 8.04 3.03 -7.69
N ARG A 31 7.77 1.78 -8.01
CA ARG A 31 7.99 1.20 -9.34
C ARG A 31 6.66 0.81 -9.97
N ASN A 32 5.72 1.73 -9.97
CA ASN A 32 4.33 1.43 -10.31
C ASN A 32 4.12 0.69 -11.63
N ASN A 33 4.91 1.00 -12.64
CA ASN A 33 4.71 0.42 -13.98
C ASN A 33 5.68 -0.72 -14.31
N ILE A 34 6.23 -1.38 -13.31
CA ILE A 34 7.14 -2.50 -13.49
C ILE A 34 6.59 -3.71 -12.76
N PRO A 35 6.38 -4.84 -13.44
CA PRO A 35 6.72 -5.14 -14.82
C PRO A 35 5.66 -4.73 -15.86
N PHE A 36 4.52 -4.22 -15.43
CA PHE A 36 3.48 -3.76 -16.35
C PHE A 36 2.81 -2.52 -15.78
N LYS A 37 2.01 -1.84 -16.62
CA LYS A 37 1.34 -0.61 -16.20
C LYS A 37 0.47 -0.86 -14.97
N ASP A 38 0.64 -0.03 -13.93
CA ASP A 38 -0.10 -0.10 -12.67
C ASP A 38 0.12 -1.39 -11.87
N ALA A 39 1.21 -2.12 -12.16
CA ALA A 39 1.57 -3.29 -11.36
C ALA A 39 1.69 -2.95 -9.89
N GLY A 40 2.22 -1.77 -9.56
CA GLY A 40 2.36 -1.33 -8.17
C GLY A 40 1.02 -1.17 -7.48
N ILE A 41 0.06 -0.53 -8.15
CA ILE A 41 -1.28 -0.37 -7.59
C ILE A 41 -1.95 -1.73 -7.41
N GLU A 42 -1.78 -2.65 -8.36
CA GLU A 42 -2.35 -3.99 -8.23
C GLU A 42 -1.72 -4.76 -7.07
N GLN A 43 -0.42 -4.56 -6.83
CA GLN A 43 0.24 -5.16 -5.68
C GLN A 43 -0.33 -4.63 -4.37
N VAL A 44 -0.58 -3.33 -4.29
CA VAL A 44 -1.20 -2.72 -3.11
C VAL A 44 -2.60 -3.28 -2.91
N TRP A 45 -3.36 -3.45 -3.99
CA TRP A 45 -4.70 -4.03 -3.94
C TRP A 45 -4.69 -5.44 -3.35
N GLU A 46 -3.66 -6.23 -3.64
CA GLU A 46 -3.54 -7.58 -3.07
C GLU A 46 -3.49 -7.54 -1.54
N PHE A 47 -2.92 -6.49 -0.97
CA PHE A 47 -2.79 -6.33 0.48
C PHE A 47 -3.88 -5.48 1.13
N ALA A 48 -4.89 -5.06 0.38
CA ALA A 48 -6.01 -4.35 0.95
C ALA A 48 -6.87 -5.34 1.74
N HIS A 49 -7.12 -5.05 3.02
CA HIS A 49 -7.92 -5.90 3.89
C HIS A 49 -9.32 -6.09 3.27
N PRO A 50 -9.95 -7.28 3.41
CA PRO A 50 -11.29 -7.50 2.85
C PRO A 50 -12.29 -6.41 3.19
N ASN A 51 -12.26 -5.89 4.42
CA ASN A 51 -13.16 -4.81 4.82
C ASN A 51 -12.87 -3.51 4.06
N ASN A 52 -11.60 -3.25 3.78
CA ASN A 52 -11.19 -2.09 3.00
C ASN A 52 -11.59 -2.26 1.54
N LYS A 53 -11.43 -3.46 0.99
CA LYS A 53 -11.83 -3.75 -0.40
C LYS A 53 -13.32 -3.50 -0.64
N LYS A 54 -14.16 -3.75 0.35
CA LYS A 54 -15.60 -3.48 0.23
C LYS A 54 -15.89 -2.00 0.02
N ILE A 55 -15.05 -1.14 0.59
CA ILE A 55 -15.22 0.32 0.52
C ILE A 55 -14.55 0.89 -0.72
N THR A 56 -13.36 0.42 -1.05
CA THR A 56 -12.51 1.01 -2.09
C THR A 56 -12.54 0.29 -3.42
N GLY A 57 -13.11 -0.92 -3.46
CA GLY A 57 -13.18 -1.72 -4.67
C GLY A 57 -14.35 -1.39 -5.56
N PRO A 58 -14.42 -1.97 -6.72
CA PRO A 58 -13.48 -2.97 -7.28
C PRO A 58 -12.13 -2.36 -7.69
N LEU A 59 -11.23 -3.17 -8.19
CA LEU A 59 -9.86 -2.74 -8.55
C LEU A 59 -9.85 -1.50 -9.44
N LYS A 60 -10.75 -1.42 -10.40
CA LYS A 60 -10.84 -0.26 -11.29
C LYS A 60 -11.07 1.03 -10.51
N LYS A 61 -11.98 0.99 -9.53
CA LYS A 61 -12.28 2.13 -8.68
C LYS A 61 -11.09 2.45 -7.77
N PHE A 62 -10.42 1.41 -7.25
CA PHE A 62 -9.24 1.56 -6.43
C PHE A 62 -8.12 2.29 -7.21
N LYS A 63 -7.91 1.91 -8.47
CA LYS A 63 -6.90 2.58 -9.31
C LYS A 63 -7.21 4.08 -9.46
N ILE A 64 -8.47 4.42 -9.69
CA ILE A 64 -8.89 5.82 -9.80
C ILE A 64 -8.59 6.56 -8.51
N MET A 65 -8.87 5.94 -7.36
CA MET A 65 -8.60 6.54 -6.06
C MET A 65 -7.10 6.81 -5.86
N ILE A 66 -6.24 5.87 -6.22
CA ILE A 66 -4.79 6.05 -6.06
C ILE A 66 -4.26 7.17 -6.95
N TYR A 67 -4.85 7.38 -8.12
CA TYR A 67 -4.45 8.48 -9.00
C TYR A 67 -5.06 9.84 -8.58
N SER A 68 -5.89 9.87 -7.54
CA SER A 68 -6.51 11.11 -7.07
C SER A 68 -5.51 12.04 -6.40
N GLU A 69 -5.95 13.28 -6.15
CA GLU A 69 -5.09 14.30 -5.52
C GLU A 69 -4.56 13.86 -4.15
N SER A 70 -5.30 13.03 -3.44
CA SER A 70 -4.89 12.59 -2.11
C SER A 70 -3.80 11.52 -2.13
N TYR A 71 -3.71 10.72 -3.17
CA TYR A 71 -2.81 9.55 -3.14
C TYR A 71 -1.80 9.51 -4.28
N LYS A 72 -1.95 10.32 -5.31
CA LYS A 72 -1.06 10.25 -6.49
C LYS A 72 0.41 10.48 -6.15
N MET A 73 0.72 11.15 -5.04
CA MET A 73 2.10 11.40 -4.64
C MET A 73 2.85 10.12 -4.26
N LEU A 74 2.11 9.06 -3.96
CA LEU A 74 2.72 7.75 -3.66
C LEU A 74 3.26 7.09 -4.92
N ILE A 75 2.69 7.40 -6.08
CA ILE A 75 3.09 6.79 -7.34
C ILE A 75 4.45 7.34 -7.76
N LYS A 76 5.42 6.44 -7.94
CA LYS A 76 6.78 6.81 -8.36
C LYS A 76 7.46 7.78 -7.40
N HIS A 77 7.13 7.70 -6.10
CA HIS A 77 7.80 8.54 -5.12
C HIS A 77 9.31 8.23 -5.10
N GLU A 78 10.10 9.22 -4.72
CA GLU A 78 11.56 9.08 -4.72
C GLU A 78 12.08 8.35 -3.50
N ASN A 79 11.46 8.59 -2.35
CA ASN A 79 11.94 8.01 -1.10
C ASN A 79 10.79 7.89 -0.10
N SER A 80 10.94 6.95 0.83
CA SER A 80 9.98 6.78 1.92
C SER A 80 10.71 6.42 3.21
N GLU A 81 10.14 6.82 4.34
CA GLU A 81 10.60 6.42 5.68
C GLU A 81 9.39 6.00 6.50
N ILE A 82 9.55 4.91 7.24
CA ILE A 82 8.47 4.32 8.02
C ILE A 82 8.80 4.44 9.49
N THR A 83 7.87 5.02 10.28
CA THR A 83 7.99 5.13 11.73
C THR A 83 6.81 4.41 12.37
N ILE A 84 7.09 3.53 13.33
CA ILE A 84 6.02 2.83 14.06
C ILE A 84 5.39 3.79 15.06
N LEU A 85 4.06 3.93 14.99
CA LEU A 85 3.31 4.71 15.97
C LEU A 85 2.70 3.82 17.04
N SER A 86 2.24 2.64 16.68
CA SER A 86 1.57 1.72 17.60
C SER A 86 1.65 0.31 17.06
N GLU A 87 1.77 -0.65 17.95
CA GLU A 87 1.89 -2.05 17.56
C GLU A 87 1.31 -2.94 18.65
N ASN A 88 0.39 -3.83 18.28
CA ASN A 88 -0.11 -4.85 19.17
C ASN A 88 -0.33 -6.15 18.38
N LEU A 89 -0.94 -7.16 19.00
CA LEU A 89 -1.08 -8.47 18.39
C LEU A 89 -1.85 -8.48 17.07
N ASN A 90 -2.77 -7.55 16.91
CA ASN A 90 -3.70 -7.57 15.76
C ASN A 90 -3.69 -6.33 14.90
N THR A 91 -3.06 -5.25 15.36
CA THR A 91 -3.08 -3.95 14.66
C THR A 91 -1.72 -3.29 14.77
N SER A 92 -1.23 -2.75 13.67
CA SER A 92 -0.02 -1.94 13.64
C SER A 92 -0.30 -0.66 12.87
N ILE A 93 0.17 0.46 13.40
CA ILE A 93 -0.04 1.77 12.80
C ILE A 93 1.31 2.42 12.56
N TYR A 94 1.51 2.91 11.34
CA TYR A 94 2.76 3.51 10.91
C TYR A 94 2.54 4.91 10.38
N LYS A 95 3.53 5.75 10.61
CA LYS A 95 3.63 7.05 9.94
C LYS A 95 4.62 6.87 8.80
N VAL A 96 4.18 7.16 7.59
CA VAL A 96 4.98 6.96 6.38
C VAL A 96 5.29 8.31 5.77
N PHE A 97 6.57 8.68 5.78
CA PHE A 97 7.02 9.91 5.15
C PHE A 97 7.35 9.62 3.69
N ILE A 98 6.88 10.48 2.79
CA ILE A 98 7.09 10.33 1.35
C ILE A 98 7.75 11.57 0.79
N LEU A 99 8.79 11.36 -0.02
CA LEU A 99 9.30 12.40 -0.90
C LEU A 99 8.77 12.09 -2.29
N SER A 100 7.89 12.96 -2.81
CA SER A 100 7.27 12.73 -4.10
C SER A 100 8.22 13.02 -5.26
N SER A 101 7.85 12.60 -6.46
CA SER A 101 8.67 12.80 -7.66
C SER A 101 8.91 14.28 -7.99
N ASN A 102 8.06 15.17 -7.51
CA ASN A 102 8.24 16.62 -7.69
C ASN A 102 8.85 17.31 -6.46
N LYS A 103 9.55 16.56 -5.61
CA LYS A 103 10.33 17.08 -4.47
C LYS A 103 9.50 17.68 -3.36
N LYS A 104 8.26 17.23 -3.19
CA LYS A 104 7.41 17.65 -2.09
C LYS A 104 7.33 16.55 -1.04
N LYS A 105 7.32 16.93 0.22
CA LYS A 105 7.26 16.00 1.34
C LYS A 105 5.87 15.92 1.91
N TYR A 106 5.45 14.69 2.19
CA TYR A 106 4.15 14.40 2.80
C TYR A 106 4.31 13.31 3.82
N TYR A 107 3.32 13.12 4.70
CA TYR A 107 3.21 11.87 5.43
C TYR A 107 1.78 11.36 5.38
N TYR A 108 1.66 10.04 5.54
CA TYR A 108 0.39 9.32 5.59
C TYR A 108 0.40 8.48 6.85
N ILE A 109 -0.78 8.20 7.40
CA ILE A 109 -0.92 7.23 8.48
C ILE A 109 -1.45 5.94 7.87
N TRP A 110 -0.71 4.87 8.05
CA TRP A 110 -0.98 3.57 7.44
C TRP A 110 -1.36 2.57 8.52
N GLN A 111 -2.56 2.01 8.45
CA GLN A 111 -3.02 1.06 9.44
C GLN A 111 -3.10 -0.34 8.83
N ILE A 112 -2.51 -1.30 9.50
CA ILE A 112 -2.43 -2.68 9.08
C ILE A 112 -3.02 -3.55 10.17
N GLU A 113 -3.92 -4.47 9.81
CA GLU A 113 -4.56 -5.37 10.76
C GLU A 113 -4.53 -6.80 10.26
N LYS A 114 -4.50 -7.73 11.21
CA LYS A 114 -4.67 -9.15 10.88
C LYS A 114 -6.10 -9.42 10.46
N VAL A 115 -6.26 -10.24 9.44
CA VAL A 115 -7.57 -10.73 9.03
C VAL A 115 -8.01 -11.77 10.05
N LYS A 116 -9.20 -11.58 10.63
CA LYS A 116 -9.72 -12.49 11.65
C LYS A 116 -10.72 -13.49 11.10
N LYS A 117 -11.31 -13.19 9.97
CA LYS A 117 -12.33 -14.06 9.36
C LYS A 117 -11.69 -15.35 8.88
N GLU A 118 -12.41 -16.46 9.12
CA GLU A 118 -11.97 -17.76 8.63
C GLU A 118 -11.81 -17.75 7.12
N GLY A 119 -10.78 -18.42 6.64
CA GLY A 119 -10.51 -18.51 5.21
C GLY A 119 -9.03 -18.40 4.90
N ASN A 120 -8.72 -18.25 3.63
CA ASN A 120 -7.34 -18.24 3.13
C ASN A 120 -6.49 -17.09 3.67
N LEU A 121 -7.13 -15.98 4.05
CA LEU A 121 -6.40 -14.79 4.50
C LEU A 121 -6.30 -14.68 6.01
N LYS A 122 -6.84 -15.66 6.75
CA LYS A 122 -6.84 -15.58 8.22
C LYS A 122 -5.41 -15.41 8.74
N ASN A 123 -5.24 -14.49 9.67
CA ASN A 123 -3.96 -14.15 10.31
C ASN A 123 -2.94 -13.48 9.38
N CYS A 124 -3.34 -13.13 8.16
CA CYS A 124 -2.48 -12.31 7.30
C CYS A 124 -2.63 -10.84 7.68
N TRP A 125 -1.52 -10.12 7.67
CA TRP A 125 -1.52 -8.67 7.87
C TRP A 125 -1.90 -7.98 6.57
N MET A 126 -2.90 -7.10 6.62
CA MET A 126 -3.40 -6.40 5.44
C MET A 126 -3.79 -4.97 5.80
N THR A 127 -3.78 -4.07 4.82
CA THR A 127 -4.06 -2.65 5.04
C THR A 127 -5.54 -2.40 5.23
N THR A 128 -5.91 -1.78 6.35
CA THR A 128 -7.29 -1.38 6.62
C THR A 128 -7.55 0.09 6.29
N SER A 129 -6.53 0.94 6.37
CA SER A 129 -6.72 2.34 6.00
C SER A 129 -5.37 3.02 5.73
N VAL A 130 -5.42 4.03 4.86
CA VAL A 130 -4.33 4.96 4.64
C VAL A 130 -4.96 6.35 4.68
N SER A 131 -4.51 7.19 5.61
CA SER A 131 -5.07 8.53 5.76
C SER A 131 -4.79 9.40 4.54
N GLY A 132 -5.45 10.54 4.45
CA GLY A 132 -5.06 11.55 3.48
C GLY A 132 -3.69 12.11 3.82
N PRO A 133 -3.05 12.77 2.86
CA PRO A 133 -1.69 13.27 3.06
C PRO A 133 -1.66 14.50 3.95
N GLU A 134 -0.56 14.61 4.72
CA GLU A 134 -0.21 15.86 5.39
C GLU A 134 1.00 16.43 4.67
N TYR A 135 0.89 17.64 4.17
CA TYR A 135 1.97 18.29 3.42
C TYR A 135 3.01 18.87 4.38
N LEU A 136 4.27 18.59 4.14
CA LEU A 136 5.37 19.03 5.00
C LEU A 136 6.29 20.06 4.34
N GLY A 137 6.08 20.37 3.07
CA GLY A 137 6.91 21.35 2.37
C GLY A 137 7.71 20.75 1.24
N GLU A 138 8.53 21.58 0.61
CA GLU A 138 9.36 21.17 -0.50
C GLU A 138 10.80 20.97 -0.07
N VAL A 139 11.51 20.11 -0.78
CA VAL A 139 12.95 19.95 -0.64
C VAL A 139 13.59 20.95 -1.58
N ILE A 140 14.47 21.75 -1.05
CA ILE A 140 15.18 22.76 -1.83
C ILE A 140 16.47 22.17 -2.38
#